data_f2bc55b228a67276b87d0ae2abe99ced
#
_entry.id   f2bc55b228a67276b87d0ae2abe99ced
#
_cell.length_a   1.000
_cell.length_b   1.000
_cell.length_c   1.000
_cell.angle_alpha   90.00
_cell.angle_beta   90.00
_cell.angle_gamma   90.00
#
_symmetry.space_group_name_H-M   'P 1'
#
loop_
_entity.id
_entity.type
_entity.pdbx_description
1 polymer ?
#
loop_
_entity_poly.entity_id
_entity_poly.type
_entity_poly.pdbx_seq_one_letter_code
_entity_poly.pdbx_strand_id
1 'polypeptide(L)'
;MKKMNRREFLTLTGAAVVALSLAGCGGPSAPPAAPTGKEAKVLEALNKYRGALPALTPDSGLDPAMKIVVEIAKGKMKYDKKAVEALGNAIDGYIDVGAPIGIAFDKDTGYMMPVCVYSDSAEQMEQNLLLLGDESGKASLSSPAITLVNIKTFEHGSATYWVALAAKGKVKP
;
A
#
# COMPACT_ATOMS: atom_id res chain seq x y z
N MET A 1 6.24 0.19 47.14
CA MET A 1 5.49 -0.07 45.91
C MET A 1 4.89 1.23 45.40
N LYS A 2 5.41 1.75 44.30
CA LYS A 2 4.91 3.00 43.69
C LYS A 2 3.61 2.70 42.93
N LYS A 3 2.51 3.36 43.29
CA LYS A 3 1.22 3.19 42.61
C LYS A 3 1.31 3.85 41.25
N MET A 4 1.21 3.06 40.19
CA MET A 4 1.16 3.53 38.81
C MET A 4 -0.15 4.30 38.54
N ASN A 5 -0.05 5.44 37.91
CA ASN A 5 -1.19 6.29 37.58
C ASN A 5 -1.96 5.75 36.37
N ARG A 6 -3.28 5.97 36.29
CA ARG A 6 -4.14 5.47 35.20
C ARG A 6 -3.64 5.88 33.80
N ARG A 7 -2.97 7.01 33.67
CA ARG A 7 -2.37 7.46 32.41
C ARG A 7 -1.15 6.63 31.99
N GLU A 8 -0.32 6.21 32.96
CA GLU A 8 0.85 5.35 32.70
C GLU A 8 0.40 3.92 32.32
N PHE A 9 -0.72 3.45 32.87
CA PHE A 9 -1.28 2.15 32.51
C PHE A 9 -1.81 2.15 31.05
N LEU A 10 -2.48 3.22 30.61
CA LEU A 10 -3.02 3.31 29.24
C LEU A 10 -1.93 3.44 28.18
N THR A 11 -0.80 4.09 28.50
CA THR A 11 0.35 4.14 27.57
C THR A 11 1.10 2.81 27.48
N LEU A 12 1.15 2.04 28.57
CA LEU A 12 1.79 0.71 28.56
C LEU A 12 0.91 -0.36 27.89
N THR A 13 -0.42 -0.29 28.06
CA THR A 13 -1.35 -1.23 27.41
C THR A 13 -1.54 -0.94 25.93
N GLY A 14 -1.44 0.31 25.49
CA GLY A 14 -1.50 0.67 24.06
C GLY A 14 -0.34 0.10 23.23
N ALA A 15 0.86 -0.01 23.82
CA ALA A 15 2.03 -0.59 23.14
C ALA A 15 2.09 -2.12 23.24
N ALA A 16 1.46 -2.74 24.25
CA ALA A 16 1.52 -4.19 24.48
C ALA A 16 0.46 -4.97 23.67
N VAL A 17 -0.66 -4.33 23.32
CA VAL A 17 -1.75 -5.02 22.59
C VAL A 17 -1.37 -5.30 21.13
N VAL A 18 -0.45 -4.53 20.55
CA VAL A 18 0.03 -4.76 19.17
C VAL A 18 1.00 -5.95 19.09
N ALA A 19 1.67 -6.31 20.20
CA ALA A 19 2.65 -7.41 20.22
C ALA A 19 2.06 -8.77 20.61
N LEU A 20 0.88 -8.83 21.21
CA LEU A 20 0.27 -10.09 21.69
C LEU A 20 -0.71 -10.74 20.72
N SER A 21 -1.10 -10.09 19.63
CA SER A 21 -1.92 -10.68 18.58
C SER A 21 -1.12 -11.55 17.59
N LEU A 22 0.20 -11.71 17.77
CA LEU A 22 1.08 -12.51 16.91
C LEU A 22 1.42 -13.91 17.47
N ALA A 23 0.93 -14.26 18.65
CA ALA A 23 1.24 -15.56 19.26
C ALA A 23 -0.04 -16.33 19.60
N GLY A 24 -0.74 -16.84 18.59
CA GLY A 24 -1.90 -17.68 18.88
C GLY A 24 -2.57 -18.28 17.65
N CYS A 25 -2.34 -19.55 17.46
CA CYS A 25 -3.04 -20.52 16.62
C CYS A 25 -2.65 -20.61 15.16
N GLY A 26 -1.85 -21.64 14.88
CA GLY A 26 -1.62 -22.18 13.54
C GLY A 26 -2.92 -22.70 12.93
N GLY A 27 -3.38 -22.01 11.90
CA GLY A 27 -4.33 -22.43 10.89
C GLY A 27 -3.84 -21.91 9.55
N PRO A 28 -4.23 -22.47 8.40
CA PRO A 28 -3.64 -22.18 7.09
C PRO A 28 -3.95 -20.78 6.53
N SER A 29 -4.20 -19.78 7.37
CA SER A 29 -4.40 -18.39 6.96
C SER A 29 -4.06 -17.47 8.13
N ALA A 30 -2.76 -17.32 8.42
CA ALA A 30 -2.34 -16.19 9.24
C ALA A 30 -2.77 -14.89 8.53
N PRO A 31 -3.37 -13.92 9.25
CA PRO A 31 -3.67 -12.62 8.66
C PRO A 31 -2.37 -12.02 8.10
N PRO A 32 -2.43 -11.34 6.94
CA PRO A 32 -1.26 -10.69 6.37
C PRO A 32 -0.57 -9.83 7.42
N ALA A 33 0.74 -9.94 7.53
CA ALA A 33 1.50 -9.12 8.46
C ALA A 33 1.24 -7.63 8.15
N ALA A 34 0.86 -6.87 9.16
CA ALA A 34 0.65 -5.43 9.00
C ALA A 34 1.96 -4.78 8.50
N PRO A 35 1.90 -3.85 7.55
CA PRO A 35 3.08 -3.13 7.11
C PRO A 35 3.71 -2.38 8.29
N THR A 36 5.03 -2.25 8.26
CA THR A 36 5.81 -1.58 9.29
C THR A 36 6.58 -0.40 8.68
N GLY A 37 7.10 0.48 9.52
CA GLY A 37 7.95 1.57 9.06
C GLY A 37 7.26 2.53 8.09
N LYS A 38 7.89 2.82 6.97
CA LYS A 38 7.43 3.77 5.95
C LYS A 38 6.10 3.32 5.32
N GLU A 39 5.93 2.04 5.03
CA GLU A 39 4.70 1.48 4.44
C GLU A 39 3.49 1.63 5.35
N ALA A 40 3.68 1.53 6.68
CA ALA A 40 2.61 1.76 7.65
C ALA A 40 2.10 3.21 7.60
N LYS A 41 3.00 4.18 7.46
CA LYS A 41 2.65 5.59 7.32
C LYS A 41 1.92 5.88 6.01
N VAL A 42 2.30 5.23 4.92
CA VAL A 42 1.56 5.32 3.65
C VAL A 42 0.16 4.76 3.80
N LEU A 43 0.00 3.60 4.45
CA LEU A 43 -1.32 3.02 4.71
C LEU A 43 -2.20 3.95 5.56
N GLU A 44 -1.63 4.59 6.57
CA GLU A 44 -2.31 5.59 7.39
C GLU A 44 -2.81 6.76 6.52
N ALA A 45 -1.95 7.31 5.66
CA ALA A 45 -2.31 8.41 4.76
C ALA A 45 -3.41 7.99 3.76
N LEU A 46 -3.33 6.79 3.18
CA LEU A 46 -4.35 6.26 2.29
C LEU A 46 -5.70 6.10 3.00
N ASN A 47 -5.70 5.54 4.20
CA ASN A 47 -6.93 5.37 4.99
C ASN A 47 -7.50 6.71 5.46
N LYS A 48 -6.66 7.67 5.80
CA LYS A 48 -7.08 9.05 6.12
C LYS A 48 -7.72 9.72 4.90
N TYR A 49 -7.13 9.59 3.71
CA TYR A 49 -7.71 10.09 2.46
C TYR A 49 -9.09 9.47 2.18
N ARG A 50 -9.27 8.19 2.45
CA ARG A 50 -10.54 7.47 2.27
C ARG A 50 -11.63 7.90 3.25
N GLY A 51 -11.28 8.51 4.37
CA GLY A 51 -12.23 9.02 5.35
C GLY A 51 -13.14 7.93 5.93
N ALA A 52 -14.45 8.02 5.69
CA ALA A 52 -15.46 7.10 6.21
C ALA A 52 -15.59 5.77 5.43
N LEU A 53 -14.82 5.58 4.34
CA LEU A 53 -14.85 4.33 3.59
C LEU A 53 -14.19 3.19 4.39
N PRO A 54 -14.49 1.91 4.07
CA PRO A 54 -13.82 0.78 4.68
C PRO A 54 -12.29 0.91 4.57
N ALA A 55 -11.58 0.67 5.68
CA ALA A 55 -10.13 0.72 5.69
C ALA A 55 -9.51 -0.32 4.75
N LEU A 56 -8.41 0.05 4.11
CA LEU A 56 -7.63 -0.86 3.29
C LEU A 56 -6.92 -1.89 4.17
N THR A 57 -7.01 -3.15 3.79
CA THR A 57 -6.33 -4.28 4.44
C THR A 57 -5.11 -4.67 3.62
N PRO A 58 -3.91 -4.73 4.21
CA PRO A 58 -2.72 -5.21 3.53
C PRO A 58 -2.88 -6.64 3.02
N ASP A 59 -2.43 -6.90 1.80
CA ASP A 59 -2.44 -8.24 1.20
C ASP A 59 -1.09 -8.55 0.51
N SER A 60 -0.33 -9.48 1.10
CA SER A 60 0.95 -9.94 0.56
C SER A 60 0.81 -10.76 -0.73
N GLY A 61 -0.39 -11.25 -1.06
CA GLY A 61 -0.63 -11.92 -2.32
C GLY A 61 -0.42 -11.02 -3.55
N LEU A 62 -0.45 -9.70 -3.36
CA LEU A 62 -0.08 -8.71 -4.39
C LEU A 62 1.44 -8.46 -4.50
N ASP A 63 2.29 -9.07 -3.66
CA ASP A 63 3.75 -8.88 -3.71
C ASP A 63 4.38 -9.20 -5.08
N PRO A 64 3.99 -10.26 -5.81
CA PRO A 64 4.52 -10.52 -7.15
C PRO A 64 4.27 -9.38 -8.13
N ALA A 65 3.05 -8.85 -8.17
CA ALA A 65 2.69 -7.72 -9.01
C ALA A 65 3.42 -6.44 -8.57
N MET A 66 3.46 -6.18 -7.26
CA MET A 66 4.14 -5.02 -6.69
C MET A 66 5.64 -5.02 -7.02
N LYS A 67 6.30 -6.19 -7.01
CA LYS A 67 7.71 -6.31 -7.41
C LYS A 67 7.94 -5.82 -8.84
N ILE A 68 7.08 -6.23 -9.77
CA ILE A 68 7.15 -5.80 -11.18
C ILE A 68 6.97 -4.28 -11.27
N VAL A 69 5.96 -3.74 -10.60
CA VAL A 69 5.68 -2.30 -10.59
C VAL A 69 6.87 -1.50 -10.06
N VAL A 70 7.49 -1.94 -8.97
CA VAL A 70 8.66 -1.27 -8.39
C VAL A 70 9.87 -1.32 -9.35
N GLU A 71 10.10 -2.46 -10.02
CA GLU A 71 11.20 -2.56 -11.00
C GLU A 71 10.98 -1.62 -12.21
N ILE A 72 9.73 -1.46 -12.65
CA ILE A 72 9.38 -0.48 -13.71
C ILE A 72 9.58 0.95 -13.19
N ALA A 73 9.10 1.25 -11.98
CA ALA A 73 9.24 2.57 -11.38
C ALA A 73 10.71 2.99 -11.17
N LYS A 74 11.60 2.03 -10.92
CA LYS A 74 13.04 2.25 -10.82
C LYS A 74 13.76 2.35 -12.16
N GLY A 75 13.05 2.21 -13.27
CA GLY A 75 13.64 2.18 -14.61
C GLY A 75 14.44 0.91 -14.92
N LYS A 76 14.29 -0.15 -14.11
CA LYS A 76 14.99 -1.44 -14.31
C LYS A 76 14.24 -2.35 -15.28
N MET A 77 12.95 -2.16 -15.42
CA MET A 77 12.09 -2.88 -16.35
C MET A 77 11.29 -1.88 -17.17
N LYS A 78 11.25 -2.08 -18.49
CA LYS A 78 10.43 -1.26 -19.38
C LYS A 78 8.97 -1.69 -19.30
N TYR A 79 8.06 -0.71 -19.28
CA TYR A 79 6.62 -0.97 -19.36
C TYR A 79 6.23 -1.28 -20.82
N ASP A 80 6.35 -2.53 -21.20
CA ASP A 80 6.03 -3.05 -22.52
C ASP A 80 5.03 -4.22 -22.43
N LYS A 81 4.75 -4.86 -23.57
CA LYS A 81 3.82 -6.00 -23.63
C LYS A 81 4.19 -7.12 -22.64
N LYS A 82 5.48 -7.41 -22.47
CA LYS A 82 5.93 -8.46 -21.54
C LYS A 82 5.67 -8.09 -20.08
N ALA A 83 5.89 -6.82 -19.71
CA ALA A 83 5.58 -6.33 -18.38
C ALA A 83 4.07 -6.37 -18.12
N VAL A 84 3.24 -6.02 -19.11
CA VAL A 84 1.78 -6.11 -18.98
C VAL A 84 1.32 -7.56 -18.81
N GLU A 85 1.85 -8.50 -19.59
CA GLU A 85 1.55 -9.93 -19.43
C GLU A 85 2.00 -10.46 -18.05
N ALA A 86 3.20 -10.08 -17.59
CA ALA A 86 3.72 -10.46 -16.28
C ALA A 86 2.86 -9.91 -15.14
N LEU A 87 2.41 -8.65 -15.26
CA LEU A 87 1.48 -8.04 -14.29
C LEU A 87 0.14 -8.77 -14.31
N GLY A 88 -0.41 -9.06 -15.48
CA GLY A 88 -1.66 -9.82 -15.61
C GLY A 88 -1.60 -11.16 -14.91
N ASN A 89 -0.53 -11.92 -15.12
CA ASN A 89 -0.32 -13.20 -14.44
C ASN A 89 -0.12 -13.05 -12.92
N ALA A 90 0.53 -11.98 -12.49
CA ALA A 90 0.81 -11.74 -11.07
C ALA A 90 -0.41 -11.26 -10.27
N ILE A 91 -1.46 -10.76 -10.95
CA ILE A 91 -2.74 -10.37 -10.34
C ILE A 91 -3.85 -11.37 -10.61
N ASP A 92 -3.53 -12.52 -11.21
CA ASP A 92 -4.51 -13.58 -11.44
C ASP A 92 -5.14 -14.01 -10.11
N GLY A 93 -6.45 -14.24 -10.12
CA GLY A 93 -7.22 -14.51 -8.91
C GLY A 93 -7.64 -13.27 -8.11
N TYR A 94 -7.29 -12.05 -8.53
CA TYR A 94 -7.79 -10.82 -7.95
C TYR A 94 -8.92 -10.20 -8.79
N ILE A 95 -9.86 -9.55 -8.11
CA ILE A 95 -10.97 -8.83 -8.75
C ILE A 95 -10.59 -7.35 -8.80
N ASP A 96 -10.66 -6.78 -10.03
CA ASP A 96 -10.46 -5.36 -10.28
C ASP A 96 -9.26 -4.78 -9.52
N VAL A 97 -8.08 -5.24 -9.88
CA VAL A 97 -6.84 -4.61 -9.40
C VAL A 97 -6.76 -3.21 -9.99
N GLY A 98 -6.76 -2.22 -9.11
CA GLY A 98 -6.59 -0.83 -9.52
C GLY A 98 -5.23 -0.58 -10.15
N ALA A 99 -5.15 0.43 -11.01
CA ALA A 99 -3.89 0.92 -11.53
C ALA A 99 -2.92 1.23 -10.37
N PRO A 100 -1.61 1.08 -10.56
CA PRO A 100 -0.63 1.44 -9.54
C PRO A 100 -0.82 2.88 -9.11
N ILE A 101 -1.01 3.10 -7.81
CA ILE A 101 -1.16 4.43 -7.24
C ILE A 101 0.23 4.97 -6.93
N GLY A 102 0.47 6.21 -7.31
CA GLY A 102 1.74 6.87 -7.04
C GLY A 102 2.77 6.77 -8.16
N ILE A 103 2.37 6.33 -9.35
CA ILE A 103 3.25 6.22 -10.51
C ILE A 103 2.63 6.93 -11.71
N ALA A 104 3.43 7.71 -12.44
CA ALA A 104 3.10 8.25 -13.75
C ALA A 104 3.85 7.46 -14.82
N PHE A 105 3.18 7.22 -15.94
CA PHE A 105 3.77 6.57 -17.10
C PHE A 105 4.41 7.62 -18.02
N ASP A 106 5.70 7.43 -18.31
CA ASP A 106 6.41 8.23 -19.30
C ASP A 106 6.25 7.57 -20.69
N LYS A 107 5.52 8.25 -21.56
CA LYS A 107 5.23 7.76 -22.94
C LYS A 107 6.46 7.74 -23.84
N ASP A 108 7.44 8.61 -23.61
CA ASP A 108 8.60 8.74 -24.48
C ASP A 108 9.64 7.65 -24.19
N THR A 109 9.86 7.34 -22.92
CA THR A 109 10.83 6.33 -22.49
C THR A 109 10.23 4.94 -22.36
N GLY A 110 8.91 4.83 -22.16
CA GLY A 110 8.22 3.57 -21.89
C GLY A 110 8.45 3.05 -20.45
N TYR A 111 8.89 3.93 -19.55
CA TYR A 111 9.02 3.63 -18.13
C TYR A 111 7.97 4.34 -17.30
N MET A 112 7.64 3.77 -16.14
CA MET A 112 6.87 4.49 -15.15
C MET A 112 7.79 5.43 -14.35
N MET A 113 7.31 6.65 -14.13
CA MET A 113 8.00 7.63 -13.31
C MET A 113 7.39 7.65 -11.91
N PRO A 114 8.18 7.58 -10.82
CA PRO A 114 7.64 7.72 -9.47
C PRO A 114 7.16 9.15 -9.26
N VAL A 115 5.89 9.32 -8.86
CA VAL A 115 5.28 10.64 -8.61
C VAL A 115 4.89 10.86 -7.16
N CYS A 116 4.78 9.80 -6.34
CA CYS A 116 4.49 9.90 -4.94
C CYS A 116 5.76 9.88 -4.11
N VAL A 117 6.10 11.03 -3.56
CA VAL A 117 7.22 11.18 -2.63
C VAL A 117 6.75 10.79 -1.23
N TYR A 118 7.55 9.98 -0.55
CA TYR A 118 7.31 9.65 0.83
C TYR A 118 7.58 10.86 1.74
N SER A 119 6.72 11.05 2.72
CA SER A 119 6.90 12.00 3.81
C SER A 119 6.61 11.31 5.14
N ASP A 120 7.23 11.76 6.22
CA ASP A 120 6.90 11.33 7.58
C ASP A 120 5.54 11.86 8.06
N SER A 121 4.97 12.85 7.36
CA SER A 121 3.66 13.42 7.65
C SER A 121 2.58 12.79 6.78
N ALA A 122 1.57 12.19 7.41
CA ALA A 122 0.40 11.65 6.72
C ALA A 122 -0.39 12.74 5.98
N GLU A 123 -0.43 13.97 6.53
CA GLU A 123 -1.06 15.13 5.91
C GLU A 123 -0.38 15.51 4.60
N GLN A 124 0.94 15.51 4.56
CA GLN A 124 1.68 15.84 3.35
C GLN A 124 1.55 14.75 2.29
N MET A 125 1.54 13.48 2.69
CA MET A 125 1.26 12.39 1.75
C MET A 125 -0.17 12.44 1.20
N GLU A 126 -1.15 12.79 2.04
CA GLU A 126 -2.54 13.00 1.61
C GLU A 126 -2.65 14.16 0.61
N GLN A 127 -1.95 15.29 0.86
CA GLN A 127 -1.91 16.40 -0.08
C GLN A 127 -1.30 15.98 -1.43
N ASN A 128 -0.26 15.16 -1.42
CA ASN A 128 0.33 14.62 -2.64
C ASN A 128 -0.67 13.75 -3.41
N LEU A 129 -1.49 12.96 -2.73
CA LEU A 129 -2.58 12.19 -3.35
C LEU A 129 -3.60 13.09 -4.05
N LEU A 130 -3.95 14.23 -3.45
CA LEU A 130 -4.87 15.19 -4.05
C LEU A 130 -4.31 15.83 -5.33
N LEU A 131 -2.98 15.94 -5.44
CA LEU A 131 -2.29 16.49 -6.62
C LEU A 131 -2.12 15.46 -7.74
N LEU A 132 -2.26 14.16 -7.46
CA LEU A 132 -2.27 13.14 -8.49
C LEU A 132 -3.53 13.30 -9.33
N GLY A 133 -3.38 13.98 -10.46
CA GLY A 133 -4.49 14.33 -11.35
C GLY A 133 -5.17 13.16 -12.07
N ASP A 134 -4.77 11.92 -11.80
CA ASP A 134 -5.35 10.74 -12.42
C ASP A 134 -6.68 10.37 -11.76
N GLU A 135 -7.76 10.62 -12.49
CA GLU A 135 -9.13 10.29 -12.09
C GLU A 135 -9.32 8.79 -11.80
N SER A 136 -8.56 7.90 -12.46
CA SER A 136 -8.66 6.46 -12.24
C SER A 136 -8.12 6.04 -10.87
N GLY A 137 -7.00 6.60 -10.46
CA GLY A 137 -6.42 6.37 -9.13
C GLY A 137 -7.31 6.90 -8.02
N LYS A 138 -7.86 8.11 -8.19
CA LYS A 138 -8.84 8.69 -7.27
C LYS A 138 -10.11 7.86 -7.19
N ALA A 139 -10.64 7.42 -8.34
CA ALA A 139 -11.83 6.59 -8.40
C ALA A 139 -11.61 5.24 -7.68
N SER A 140 -10.45 4.62 -7.86
CA SER A 140 -10.09 3.39 -7.14
C SER A 140 -10.06 3.61 -5.63
N LEU A 141 -9.41 4.67 -5.14
CA LEU A 141 -9.35 4.97 -3.71
C LEU A 141 -10.71 5.36 -3.11
N SER A 142 -11.57 5.97 -3.91
CA SER A 142 -12.91 6.41 -3.47
C SER A 142 -13.97 5.31 -3.55
N SER A 143 -13.63 4.13 -4.05
CA SER A 143 -14.56 3.01 -4.13
C SER A 143 -14.64 2.25 -2.81
N PRO A 144 -15.84 2.07 -2.22
CA PRO A 144 -16.01 1.24 -1.02
C PRO A 144 -15.74 -0.24 -1.25
N ALA A 145 -15.76 -0.70 -2.51
CA ALA A 145 -15.48 -2.07 -2.88
C ALA A 145 -13.98 -2.41 -2.85
N ILE A 146 -13.10 -1.42 -2.98
CA ILE A 146 -11.65 -1.61 -2.84
C ILE A 146 -11.31 -1.78 -1.37
N THR A 147 -10.82 -2.96 -1.00
CA THR A 147 -10.55 -3.32 0.40
C THR A 147 -9.14 -3.87 0.63
N LEU A 148 -8.47 -4.36 -0.42
CA LEU A 148 -7.13 -4.91 -0.33
C LEU A 148 -6.11 -3.91 -0.87
N VAL A 149 -4.91 -3.90 -0.27
CA VAL A 149 -3.80 -3.04 -0.71
C VAL A 149 -2.46 -3.72 -0.48
N ASN A 150 -1.52 -3.49 -1.39
CA ASN A 150 -0.10 -3.72 -1.17
C ASN A 150 0.66 -2.42 -1.36
N ILE A 151 1.59 -2.13 -0.47
CA ILE A 151 2.34 -0.88 -0.45
C ILE A 151 3.82 -1.20 -0.41
N LYS A 152 4.61 -0.51 -1.22
CA LYS A 152 6.08 -0.54 -1.13
C LYS A 152 6.63 0.86 -1.18
N THR A 153 7.69 1.06 -0.43
CA THR A 153 8.56 2.23 -0.51
C THR A 153 9.88 1.85 -1.17
N PHE A 154 10.48 2.77 -1.89
CA PHE A 154 11.75 2.54 -2.55
C PHE A 154 12.51 3.86 -2.75
N GLU A 155 13.85 3.74 -2.79
CA GLU A 155 14.73 4.87 -3.11
C GLU A 155 14.88 4.99 -4.63
N HIS A 156 14.78 6.22 -5.15
CA HIS A 156 15.07 6.55 -6.53
C HIS A 156 15.68 7.96 -6.60
N GLY A 157 16.91 8.06 -7.11
CA GLY A 157 17.69 9.30 -6.98
C GLY A 157 17.97 9.63 -5.53
N SER A 158 17.68 10.85 -5.12
CA SER A 158 17.87 11.35 -3.75
C SER A 158 16.61 11.29 -2.88
N ALA A 159 15.51 10.73 -3.38
CA ALA A 159 14.24 10.74 -2.69
C ALA A 159 13.72 9.32 -2.41
N THR A 160 12.95 9.17 -1.35
CA THR A 160 12.11 7.99 -1.12
C THR A 160 10.78 8.20 -1.81
N TYR A 161 10.33 7.20 -2.53
CA TYR A 161 9.01 7.15 -3.18
C TYR A 161 8.19 6.01 -2.62
N TRP A 162 6.90 6.07 -2.83
CA TRP A 162 6.00 4.98 -2.50
C TRP A 162 5.05 4.67 -3.67
N VAL A 163 4.55 3.45 -3.66
CA VAL A 163 3.56 2.96 -4.61
C VAL A 163 2.60 2.01 -3.91
N ALA A 164 1.35 2.03 -4.33
CA ALA A 164 0.33 1.12 -3.83
C ALA A 164 -0.43 0.46 -4.99
N LEU A 165 -0.70 -0.83 -4.84
CA LEU A 165 -1.67 -1.57 -5.63
C LEU A 165 -2.89 -1.84 -4.77
N ALA A 166 -4.07 -1.60 -5.30
CA ALA A 166 -5.33 -1.81 -4.59
C ALA A 166 -6.25 -2.75 -5.39
N ALA A 167 -6.98 -3.59 -4.70
CA ALA A 167 -7.90 -4.56 -5.30
C ALA A 167 -9.23 -4.64 -4.53
N LYS A 168 -10.31 -5.04 -5.21
CA LYS A 168 -11.61 -5.27 -4.57
C LYS A 168 -11.61 -6.52 -3.69
N GLY A 169 -10.91 -7.56 -4.10
CA GLY A 169 -10.88 -8.84 -3.39
C GLY A 169 -10.22 -9.91 -4.23
N LYS A 170 -10.39 -11.16 -3.79
CA LYS A 170 -9.94 -12.36 -4.51
C LYS A 170 -11.14 -13.10 -5.09
N VAL A 171 -10.96 -13.72 -6.24
CA VAL A 171 -11.91 -14.69 -6.77
C VAL A 171 -11.97 -15.84 -5.76
N LYS A 172 -13.16 -16.17 -5.29
CA LYS A 172 -13.30 -17.37 -4.44
C LYS A 172 -12.94 -18.60 -5.26
N PRO A 173 -12.09 -19.51 -4.73
CA PRO A 173 -11.80 -20.77 -5.39
C PRO A 173 -13.05 -21.63 -5.56
#